data_e990ef6fb8e1a0c6d8f20780c0db669a
#
_entry.id   e990ef6fb8e1a0c6d8f20780c0db669a
#
_cell.length_a   1.000
_cell.length_b   1.000
_cell.length_c   1.000
_cell.angle_alpha   90.00
_cell.angle_beta   90.00
_cell.angle_gamma   90.00
#
_symmetry.space_group_name_H-M   'P 1'
#
loop_
_entity.id
_entity.type
_entity.pdbx_description
1 polymer ?
#
loop_
_entity_poly.entity_id
_entity_poly.type
_entity_poly.pdbx_seq_one_letter_code
_entity_poly.pdbx_strand_id
1 'polypeptide(L)'
;MIELSEGDSVTEEAIGELVDLDSFYRFWAMEGLLGFWDGYSGNANNFFAYLNPKTNKFHFMPWGADSLFKKRSMLNFDFRAPLSVKTKGRIAYHLYQTEAGRERYRKTLHGLLKEHWNEEELLAECDRIEAMIEPHLNREQSRFSRSLRGTREFIRERREDLMDETGEAMPRWTKAPKAPPVIAEIGNVKAKFSGEWMEESPRERGGLGKATLQLTLNDKPVELTDVGVHGAWAGGGFGRSNKPTIRFSGRRKSDGKSVSVDISIPEDKFKPADAIESGGVFKEGRGFSFGPLGMQFISGKAKLTKAGLEEGDQLEGEFEGTILKLIGMGR
;
A
#
# COMPACT_ATOMS: atom_id res chain seq x y z
N MET A 1 -3.02 4.46 -18.84
CA MET A 1 -3.80 5.06 -17.72
C MET A 1 -3.10 6.26 -17.07
N ILE A 2 -1.81 6.22 -16.83
CA ILE A 2 -1.06 7.37 -16.27
C ILE A 2 -1.11 8.57 -17.21
N GLU A 3 -0.91 8.37 -18.50
CA GLU A 3 -0.96 9.44 -19.53
C GLU A 3 -2.34 10.12 -19.61
N LEU A 4 -3.44 9.37 -19.50
CA LEU A 4 -4.79 9.93 -19.47
C LEU A 4 -5.07 10.79 -18.22
N SER A 5 -4.37 10.53 -17.11
CA SER A 5 -4.61 11.23 -15.85
C SER A 5 -3.78 12.51 -15.66
N GLU A 6 -2.83 12.79 -16.54
CA GLU A 6 -1.94 13.95 -16.47
C GLU A 6 -2.37 15.11 -17.39
N GLY A 7 -3.29 14.86 -18.32
CA GLY A 7 -3.81 15.88 -19.24
C GLY A 7 -4.93 16.73 -18.61
N ASP A 8 -4.96 18.02 -18.93
CA ASP A 8 -5.98 18.96 -18.47
C ASP A 8 -7.39 18.69 -19.04
N SER A 9 -7.52 17.73 -19.96
CA SER A 9 -8.76 17.43 -20.72
C SER A 9 -9.15 15.94 -20.70
N VAL A 10 -9.01 15.26 -19.55
CA VAL A 10 -9.43 13.86 -19.44
C VAL A 10 -10.95 13.78 -19.42
N THR A 11 -11.55 13.28 -20.51
CA THR A 11 -13.01 13.15 -20.65
C THR A 11 -13.52 11.80 -20.14
N GLU A 12 -14.82 11.72 -19.85
CA GLU A 12 -15.46 10.46 -19.45
C GLU A 12 -15.34 9.39 -20.56
N GLU A 13 -15.42 9.79 -21.83
CA GLU A 13 -15.27 8.91 -22.99
C GLU A 13 -13.87 8.31 -23.03
N ALA A 14 -12.82 9.12 -22.88
CA ALA A 14 -11.44 8.65 -22.89
C ALA A 14 -11.15 7.69 -21.72
N ILE A 15 -11.72 7.95 -20.54
CA ILE A 15 -11.65 7.00 -19.41
C ILE A 15 -12.39 5.71 -19.77
N GLY A 16 -13.58 5.82 -20.40
CA GLY A 16 -14.43 4.69 -20.78
C GLY A 16 -13.84 3.76 -21.85
N GLU A 17 -12.85 4.21 -22.60
CA GLU A 17 -12.08 3.33 -23.49
C GLU A 17 -11.26 2.29 -22.71
N LEU A 18 -10.75 2.66 -21.55
CA LEU A 18 -9.87 1.81 -20.72
C LEU A 18 -10.57 1.21 -19.50
N VAL A 19 -11.62 1.85 -19.00
CA VAL A 19 -12.30 1.48 -17.76
C VAL A 19 -13.75 1.13 -18.03
N ASP A 20 -14.26 0.07 -17.45
CA ASP A 20 -15.68 -0.21 -17.41
C ASP A 20 -16.37 0.79 -16.47
N LEU A 21 -16.99 1.83 -17.06
CA LEU A 21 -17.54 2.95 -16.31
C LEU A 21 -18.72 2.56 -15.43
N ASP A 22 -19.59 1.63 -15.85
CA ASP A 22 -20.73 1.20 -15.04
C ASP A 22 -20.26 0.49 -13.78
N SER A 23 -19.29 -0.41 -13.93
CA SER A 23 -18.63 -1.09 -12.81
C SER A 23 -17.88 -0.09 -11.91
N PHE A 24 -17.20 0.89 -12.52
CA PHE A 24 -16.44 1.88 -11.76
C PHE A 24 -17.33 2.81 -10.94
N TYR A 25 -18.42 3.33 -11.49
CA TYR A 25 -19.35 4.18 -10.75
C TYR A 25 -20.00 3.43 -9.58
N ARG A 26 -20.35 2.14 -9.76
CA ARG A 26 -20.85 1.29 -8.66
C ARG A 26 -19.80 1.07 -7.58
N PHE A 27 -18.57 0.75 -7.96
CA PHE A 27 -17.45 0.59 -7.03
C PHE A 27 -17.23 1.89 -6.22
N TRP A 28 -17.12 3.02 -6.90
CA TRP A 28 -16.90 4.31 -6.29
C TRP A 28 -18.05 4.77 -5.39
N ALA A 29 -19.28 4.62 -5.83
CA ALA A 29 -20.46 4.96 -5.03
C ALA A 29 -20.61 4.03 -3.81
N MET A 30 -20.23 2.76 -3.92
CA MET A 30 -20.19 1.83 -2.79
C MET A 30 -19.16 2.24 -1.74
N GLU A 31 -17.97 2.69 -2.14
CA GLU A 31 -16.99 3.26 -1.20
C GLU A 31 -17.57 4.49 -0.47
N GLY A 32 -18.29 5.34 -1.20
CA GLY A 32 -19.02 6.46 -0.62
C GLY A 32 -20.08 6.01 0.35
N LEU A 33 -20.98 5.09 -0.02
CA LEU A 33 -22.06 4.57 0.80
C LEU A 33 -21.57 3.93 2.10
N LEU A 34 -20.52 3.11 2.01
CA LEU A 34 -19.93 2.41 3.16
C LEU A 34 -19.00 3.28 4.02
N GLY A 35 -18.71 4.51 3.59
CA GLY A 35 -17.75 5.36 4.30
C GLY A 35 -16.35 4.76 4.35
N PHE A 36 -15.92 4.10 3.25
CA PHE A 36 -14.61 3.48 3.13
C PHE A 36 -13.54 4.54 2.86
N TRP A 37 -13.01 5.13 3.94
CA TRP A 37 -12.06 6.24 3.83
C TRP A 37 -10.69 5.80 3.32
N ASP A 38 -10.28 4.53 3.51
CA ASP A 38 -8.98 4.00 3.12
C ASP A 38 -9.01 3.26 1.77
N GLY A 39 -10.11 3.37 1.04
CA GLY A 39 -10.28 2.83 -0.30
C GLY A 39 -9.66 3.69 -1.40
N TYR A 40 -9.96 3.36 -2.64
CA TYR A 40 -9.49 4.05 -3.83
C TYR A 40 -9.86 5.54 -3.83
N SER A 41 -11.13 5.86 -3.64
CA SER A 41 -11.61 7.24 -3.71
C SER A 41 -11.26 8.04 -2.46
N GLY A 42 -11.10 7.40 -1.30
CA GLY A 42 -10.80 8.04 -0.02
C GLY A 42 -9.33 8.29 0.25
N ASN A 43 -8.45 7.38 -0.16
CA ASN A 43 -7.01 7.44 0.11
C ASN A 43 -6.12 6.93 -1.04
N ALA A 44 -6.68 6.59 -2.20
CA ALA A 44 -6.00 5.94 -3.31
C ALA A 44 -5.24 4.67 -2.86
N ASN A 45 -5.88 3.86 -2.02
CA ASN A 45 -5.35 2.66 -1.39
C ASN A 45 -6.40 1.53 -1.42
N ASN A 46 -6.05 0.35 -0.97
CA ASN A 46 -6.94 -0.78 -0.73
C ASN A 46 -7.91 -1.10 -1.89
N PHE A 47 -7.36 -1.29 -3.09
CA PHE A 47 -8.11 -1.72 -4.26
C PHE A 47 -7.26 -2.58 -5.20
N PHE A 48 -7.93 -3.41 -5.99
CA PHE A 48 -7.36 -4.07 -7.15
C PHE A 48 -7.90 -3.46 -8.44
N ALA A 49 -7.06 -3.42 -9.47
CA ALA A 49 -7.46 -3.14 -10.83
C ALA A 49 -7.25 -4.42 -11.67
N TYR A 50 -8.33 -4.98 -12.16
CA TYR A 50 -8.35 -6.19 -12.97
C TYR A 50 -8.63 -5.85 -14.44
N LEU A 51 -7.72 -6.21 -15.34
CA LEU A 51 -7.94 -6.09 -16.77
C LEU A 51 -8.74 -7.31 -17.26
N ASN A 52 -9.99 -7.07 -17.67
CA ASN A 52 -10.84 -8.11 -18.20
C ASN A 52 -10.39 -8.49 -19.62
N PRO A 53 -9.91 -9.72 -19.87
CA PRO A 53 -9.38 -10.10 -21.18
C PRO A 53 -10.43 -10.17 -22.29
N LYS A 54 -11.73 -10.21 -21.95
CA LYS A 54 -12.83 -10.24 -22.93
C LYS A 54 -13.20 -8.83 -23.44
N THR A 55 -13.13 -7.84 -22.57
CA THR A 55 -13.54 -6.46 -22.90
C THR A 55 -12.36 -5.53 -23.09
N ASN A 56 -11.16 -5.96 -22.68
CA ASN A 56 -9.94 -5.16 -22.60
C ASN A 56 -10.11 -3.87 -21.75
N LYS A 57 -11.00 -3.93 -20.73
CA LYS A 57 -11.27 -2.84 -19.82
C LYS A 57 -10.90 -3.19 -18.40
N PHE A 58 -10.46 -2.20 -17.64
CA PHE A 58 -10.17 -2.33 -16.22
C PHE A 58 -11.45 -2.30 -15.40
N HIS A 59 -11.55 -3.21 -14.44
CA HIS A 59 -12.54 -3.23 -13.37
C HIS A 59 -11.83 -2.99 -12.04
N PHE A 60 -12.44 -2.21 -11.17
CA PHE A 60 -11.94 -1.92 -9.85
C PHE A 60 -12.69 -2.74 -8.80
N MET A 61 -11.95 -3.28 -7.84
CA MET A 61 -12.49 -4.11 -6.77
C MET A 61 -11.92 -3.65 -5.43
N PRO A 62 -12.73 -3.63 -4.35
CA PRO A 62 -12.23 -3.26 -3.02
C PRO A 62 -11.28 -4.34 -2.48
N TRP A 63 -10.32 -3.90 -1.70
CA TRP A 63 -9.40 -4.74 -0.93
C TRP A 63 -9.26 -4.19 0.48
N GLY A 64 -8.96 -5.05 1.49
CA GLY A 64 -8.65 -4.58 2.84
C GLY A 64 -9.74 -3.69 3.43
N ALA A 65 -10.99 -4.10 3.32
CA ALA A 65 -12.16 -3.34 3.75
C ALA A 65 -12.36 -3.38 5.28
N ASP A 66 -11.29 -3.13 6.05
CA ASP A 66 -11.26 -3.08 7.51
C ASP A 66 -11.57 -1.68 8.08
N SER A 67 -11.61 -0.67 7.22
CA SER A 67 -11.83 0.74 7.57
C SER A 67 -13.16 1.29 7.05
N LEU A 68 -14.22 0.47 7.12
CA LEU A 68 -15.60 0.82 6.76
C LEU A 68 -16.34 1.57 7.88
N PHE A 69 -17.52 2.08 7.56
CA PHE A 69 -18.47 2.70 8.48
C PHE A 69 -17.87 3.90 9.22
N LYS A 70 -17.15 4.75 8.48
CA LYS A 70 -16.58 5.99 8.99
C LYS A 70 -17.03 7.18 8.16
N LYS A 71 -17.68 8.15 8.79
CA LYS A 71 -18.07 9.40 8.10
C LYS A 71 -16.85 10.16 7.58
N ARG A 72 -15.71 10.08 8.29
CA ARG A 72 -14.50 10.85 7.98
C ARG A 72 -13.25 9.99 8.07
N SER A 73 -12.21 10.41 7.35
CA SER A 73 -10.88 9.78 7.40
C SER A 73 -10.25 9.91 8.79
N MET A 74 -9.66 8.82 9.27
CA MET A 74 -8.86 8.80 10.50
C MET A 74 -7.52 9.55 10.37
N LEU A 75 -7.02 9.72 9.15
CA LEU A 75 -5.70 10.30 8.88
C LEU A 75 -5.76 11.76 8.40
N ASN A 76 -6.90 12.21 7.89
CA ASN A 76 -7.04 13.55 7.34
C ASN A 76 -8.46 14.07 7.56
N PHE A 77 -8.63 14.84 8.63
CA PHE A 77 -9.90 15.44 9.02
C PHE A 77 -10.12 16.77 8.27
N ASP A 78 -10.72 16.69 7.08
CA ASP A 78 -11.29 17.88 6.44
C ASP A 78 -12.78 17.92 6.71
N PHE A 79 -13.19 18.72 7.67
CA PHE A 79 -14.61 18.84 8.08
C PHE A 79 -15.50 19.43 6.96
N ARG A 80 -14.92 20.03 5.92
CA ARG A 80 -15.64 20.55 4.77
C ARG A 80 -15.84 19.51 3.67
N ALA A 81 -15.13 18.37 3.77
CA ALA A 81 -15.24 17.31 2.76
C ALA A 81 -16.64 16.69 2.80
N PRO A 82 -17.26 16.46 1.63
CA PRO A 82 -18.53 15.76 1.53
C PRO A 82 -18.48 14.38 2.18
N LEU A 83 -19.61 13.97 2.78
CA LEU A 83 -19.79 12.63 3.32
C LEU A 83 -20.12 11.61 2.24
N SER A 84 -20.82 12.06 1.19
CA SER A 84 -21.35 11.22 0.12
C SER A 84 -20.31 10.81 -0.91
N VAL A 85 -19.27 11.62 -1.11
CA VAL A 85 -18.30 11.41 -2.19
C VAL A 85 -16.87 11.69 -1.73
N LYS A 86 -15.96 10.92 -2.29
CA LYS A 86 -14.51 11.10 -2.14
C LYS A 86 -13.86 11.04 -3.51
N THR A 87 -12.87 11.89 -3.75
CA THR A 87 -12.25 12.10 -5.06
C THR A 87 -10.73 12.14 -5.04
N LYS A 88 -10.09 11.46 -4.06
CA LYS A 88 -8.62 11.38 -4.02
C LYS A 88 -8.03 10.45 -5.09
N GLY A 89 -8.83 9.50 -5.60
CA GLY A 89 -8.47 8.72 -6.77
C GLY A 89 -8.63 9.56 -8.05
N ARG A 90 -7.65 9.51 -8.97
CA ARG A 90 -7.60 10.37 -10.17
C ARG A 90 -8.81 10.19 -11.08
N ILE A 91 -9.25 8.96 -11.35
CA ILE A 91 -10.43 8.71 -12.21
C ILE A 91 -11.67 9.31 -11.55
N ALA A 92 -11.90 9.05 -10.27
CA ALA A 92 -13.02 9.63 -9.53
C ALA A 92 -12.99 11.15 -9.54
N TYR A 93 -11.80 11.77 -9.42
CA TYR A 93 -11.63 13.21 -9.50
C TYR A 93 -12.06 13.75 -10.86
N HIS A 94 -11.52 13.23 -11.97
CA HIS A 94 -11.84 13.74 -13.31
C HIS A 94 -13.33 13.58 -13.65
N LEU A 95 -13.91 12.42 -13.37
CA LEU A 95 -15.35 12.18 -13.58
C LEU A 95 -16.21 13.15 -12.76
N TYR A 96 -15.79 13.48 -11.54
CA TYR A 96 -16.56 14.37 -10.65
C TYR A 96 -16.51 15.85 -11.05
N GLN A 97 -15.53 16.29 -11.85
CA GLN A 97 -15.44 17.69 -12.28
C GLN A 97 -16.53 18.06 -13.29
N THR A 98 -17.14 17.09 -13.98
CA THR A 98 -18.23 17.32 -14.94
C THR A 98 -19.60 17.24 -14.23
N GLU A 99 -20.58 17.98 -14.74
CA GLU A 99 -21.97 17.90 -14.25
C GLU A 99 -22.56 16.51 -14.51
N ALA A 100 -22.35 15.98 -15.71
CA ALA A 100 -22.82 14.64 -16.10
C ALA A 100 -22.23 13.54 -15.18
N GLY A 101 -20.94 13.61 -14.87
CA GLY A 101 -20.29 12.67 -13.97
C GLY A 101 -20.83 12.74 -12.55
N ARG A 102 -21.08 13.94 -12.02
CA ARG A 102 -21.72 14.11 -10.70
C ARG A 102 -23.13 13.53 -10.68
N GLU A 103 -23.93 13.79 -11.71
CA GLU A 103 -25.30 13.29 -11.78
C GLU A 103 -25.34 11.77 -11.94
N ARG A 104 -24.46 11.19 -12.75
CA ARG A 104 -24.32 9.73 -12.87
C ARG A 104 -23.91 9.09 -11.53
N TYR A 105 -22.96 9.70 -10.82
CA TYR A 105 -22.57 9.26 -9.48
C TYR A 105 -23.76 9.33 -8.51
N ARG A 106 -24.50 10.46 -8.49
CA ARG A 106 -25.68 10.64 -7.64
C ARG A 106 -26.73 9.55 -7.88
N LYS A 107 -27.09 9.30 -9.14
CA LYS A 107 -28.06 8.25 -9.51
C LYS A 107 -27.58 6.88 -9.04
N THR A 108 -26.31 6.58 -9.22
CA THR A 108 -25.72 5.31 -8.80
C THR A 108 -25.75 5.17 -7.25
N LEU A 109 -25.36 6.22 -6.53
CA LEU A 109 -25.38 6.22 -5.06
C LEU A 109 -26.80 6.04 -4.51
N HIS A 110 -27.79 6.78 -5.06
CA HIS A 110 -29.18 6.67 -4.64
C HIS A 110 -29.77 5.29 -4.99
N GLY A 111 -29.39 4.72 -6.15
CA GLY A 111 -29.77 3.35 -6.51
C GLY A 111 -29.27 2.35 -5.49
N LEU A 112 -27.98 2.39 -5.15
CA LEU A 112 -27.36 1.50 -4.15
C LEU A 112 -28.00 1.69 -2.75
N LEU A 113 -28.24 2.95 -2.36
CA LEU A 113 -28.90 3.26 -1.08
C LEU A 113 -30.31 2.69 -1.00
N LYS A 114 -31.05 2.73 -2.10
CA LYS A 114 -32.42 2.21 -2.19
C LYS A 114 -32.48 0.69 -2.22
N GLU A 115 -31.57 0.07 -3.01
CA GLU A 115 -31.66 -1.36 -3.34
C GLU A 115 -30.91 -2.25 -2.36
N HIS A 116 -29.83 -1.72 -1.73
CA HIS A 116 -28.89 -2.54 -0.97
C HIS A 116 -28.64 -2.05 0.47
N TRP A 117 -29.09 -0.83 0.85
CA TRP A 117 -28.91 -0.34 2.21
C TRP A 117 -30.16 -0.67 3.04
N ASN A 118 -30.10 -1.80 3.76
CA ASN A 118 -31.14 -2.24 4.68
C ASN A 118 -30.65 -2.07 6.12
N GLU A 119 -31.11 -1.03 6.80
CA GLU A 119 -30.69 -0.68 8.16
C GLU A 119 -31.01 -1.79 9.16
N GLU A 120 -32.18 -2.41 9.02
CA GLU A 120 -32.63 -3.46 9.95
C GLU A 120 -31.73 -4.71 9.85
N GLU A 121 -31.45 -5.18 8.64
CA GLU A 121 -30.56 -6.32 8.42
C GLU A 121 -29.12 -6.03 8.88
N LEU A 122 -28.60 -4.83 8.59
CA LEU A 122 -27.26 -4.43 9.00
C LEU A 122 -27.15 -4.32 10.53
N LEU A 123 -28.17 -3.80 11.22
CA LEU A 123 -28.19 -3.73 12.68
C LEU A 123 -28.34 -5.11 13.31
N ALA A 124 -29.17 -5.99 12.75
CA ALA A 124 -29.32 -7.37 13.21
C ALA A 124 -27.99 -8.14 13.06
N GLU A 125 -27.24 -7.89 11.98
CA GLU A 125 -25.91 -8.50 11.81
C GLU A 125 -24.90 -7.97 12.85
N CYS A 126 -24.96 -6.69 13.22
CA CYS A 126 -24.18 -6.15 14.33
C CYS A 126 -24.49 -6.87 15.65
N ASP A 127 -25.77 -7.12 15.93
CA ASP A 127 -26.21 -7.82 17.15
C ASP A 127 -25.75 -9.28 17.16
N ARG A 128 -25.84 -9.95 16.01
CA ARG A 128 -25.35 -11.33 15.84
C ARG A 128 -23.84 -11.43 16.08
N ILE A 129 -23.06 -10.52 15.50
CA ILE A 129 -21.59 -10.48 15.67
C ILE A 129 -21.24 -10.18 17.13
N GLU A 130 -21.92 -9.22 17.76
CA GLU A 130 -21.68 -8.89 19.18
C GLU A 130 -21.92 -10.11 20.09
N ALA A 131 -23.06 -10.76 19.96
CA ALA A 131 -23.39 -11.95 20.73
C ALA A 131 -22.40 -13.10 20.54
N MET A 132 -21.86 -13.25 19.34
CA MET A 132 -20.86 -14.28 19.02
C MET A 132 -19.50 -13.99 19.67
N ILE A 133 -19.10 -12.71 19.72
CA ILE A 133 -17.76 -12.32 20.18
C ILE A 133 -17.72 -12.03 21.67
N GLU A 134 -18.80 -11.49 22.26
CA GLU A 134 -18.86 -11.04 23.66
C GLU A 134 -18.32 -12.07 24.67
N PRO A 135 -18.66 -13.38 24.59
CA PRO A 135 -18.13 -14.39 25.53
C PRO A 135 -16.62 -14.59 25.48
N HIS A 136 -15.98 -14.15 24.41
CA HIS A 136 -14.53 -14.29 24.17
C HIS A 136 -13.74 -13.02 24.44
N LEU A 137 -14.41 -11.91 24.77
CA LEU A 137 -13.74 -10.63 25.04
C LEU A 137 -13.16 -10.61 26.46
N ASN A 138 -11.95 -10.15 26.58
CA ASN A 138 -11.33 -9.80 27.86
C ASN A 138 -11.51 -8.30 28.19
N ARG A 139 -11.16 -7.90 29.43
CA ARG A 139 -11.30 -6.50 29.90
C ARG A 139 -10.53 -5.47 29.05
N GLU A 140 -9.46 -5.88 28.36
CA GLU A 140 -8.64 -4.98 27.53
C GLU A 140 -9.29 -4.74 26.15
N GLN A 141 -10.25 -5.55 25.75
CA GLN A 141 -10.94 -5.49 24.47
C GLN A 141 -12.20 -4.61 24.48
N SER A 142 -12.38 -3.78 25.50
CA SER A 142 -13.49 -2.79 25.61
C SER A 142 -13.61 -1.84 24.41
N ARG A 143 -12.55 -1.74 23.58
CA ARG A 143 -12.58 -0.99 22.30
C ARG A 143 -13.57 -1.58 21.30
N PHE A 144 -13.83 -2.89 21.33
CA PHE A 144 -14.78 -3.55 20.45
C PHE A 144 -16.19 -2.98 20.60
N SER A 145 -16.74 -2.94 21.81
CA SER A 145 -18.09 -2.41 22.09
C SER A 145 -18.23 -0.94 21.67
N ARG A 146 -17.15 -0.13 21.81
CA ARG A 146 -17.15 1.26 21.34
C ARG A 146 -17.16 1.34 19.81
N SER A 147 -16.35 0.50 19.13
CA SER A 147 -16.31 0.44 17.68
C SER A 147 -17.65 0.02 17.11
N LEU A 148 -18.28 -1.01 17.69
CA LEU A 148 -19.58 -1.51 17.26
C LEU A 148 -20.70 -0.49 17.46
N ARG A 149 -20.67 0.28 18.56
CA ARG A 149 -21.59 1.40 18.76
C ARG A 149 -21.47 2.44 17.64
N GLY A 150 -20.23 2.85 17.29
CA GLY A 150 -20.00 3.79 16.19
C GLY A 150 -20.46 3.24 14.83
N THR A 151 -20.35 1.92 14.61
CA THR A 151 -20.88 1.28 13.40
C THR A 151 -22.41 1.34 13.38
N ARG A 152 -23.11 1.04 14.49
CA ARG A 152 -24.57 1.17 14.57
C ARG A 152 -25.06 2.60 14.37
N GLU A 153 -24.37 3.59 14.94
CA GLU A 153 -24.67 5.02 14.71
C GLU A 153 -24.55 5.37 13.24
N PHE A 154 -23.44 4.99 12.61
CA PHE A 154 -23.24 5.19 11.19
C PHE A 154 -24.36 4.56 10.33
N ILE A 155 -24.77 3.32 10.64
CA ILE A 155 -25.83 2.62 9.89
C ILE A 155 -27.13 3.38 9.98
N ARG A 156 -27.54 3.81 11.18
CA ARG A 156 -28.83 4.52 11.41
C ARG A 156 -28.89 5.88 10.74
N GLU A 157 -27.79 6.61 10.75
CA GLU A 157 -27.73 7.99 10.25
C GLU A 157 -27.41 8.07 8.75
N ARG A 158 -26.90 6.98 8.16
CA ARG A 158 -26.29 7.03 6.83
C ARG A 158 -27.24 7.48 5.72
N ARG A 159 -28.47 7.02 5.74
CA ARG A 159 -29.48 7.40 4.75
C ARG A 159 -29.80 8.89 4.83
N GLU A 160 -30.03 9.40 6.01
CA GLU A 160 -30.30 10.82 6.25
C GLU A 160 -29.11 11.67 5.84
N ASP A 161 -27.90 11.36 6.33
CA ASP A 161 -26.65 12.04 5.94
C ASP A 161 -26.48 12.18 4.42
N LEU A 162 -26.78 11.09 3.69
CA LEU A 162 -26.61 11.08 2.23
C LEU A 162 -27.73 11.84 1.52
N MET A 163 -28.96 11.69 1.95
CA MET A 163 -30.11 12.38 1.33
C MET A 163 -30.06 13.88 1.59
N ASP A 164 -29.68 14.31 2.78
CA ASP A 164 -29.49 15.73 3.11
C ASP A 164 -28.42 16.38 2.23
N GLU A 165 -27.31 15.66 1.99
CA GLU A 165 -26.19 16.21 1.19
C GLU A 165 -26.45 16.13 -0.33
N THR A 166 -27.21 15.16 -0.83
CA THR A 166 -27.30 14.83 -2.25
C THR A 166 -28.72 14.83 -2.81
N GLY A 167 -29.73 15.18 -2.01
CA GLY A 167 -31.15 15.12 -2.42
C GLY A 167 -31.45 15.94 -3.66
N GLU A 168 -30.97 17.16 -3.75
CA GLU A 168 -31.19 18.06 -4.91
C GLU A 168 -30.07 17.87 -5.94
N ALA A 169 -28.81 17.97 -5.53
CA ALA A 169 -27.64 17.85 -6.38
C ALA A 169 -26.41 17.38 -5.58
N MET A 170 -25.41 16.86 -6.27
CA MET A 170 -24.12 16.56 -5.63
C MET A 170 -23.38 17.83 -5.22
N PRO A 171 -22.73 17.84 -4.04
CA PRO A 171 -21.91 18.97 -3.61
C PRO A 171 -20.74 19.20 -4.58
N ARG A 172 -20.41 20.47 -4.84
CA ARG A 172 -19.21 20.79 -5.62
C ARG A 172 -17.95 20.53 -4.78
N TRP A 173 -17.04 19.74 -5.31
CA TRP A 173 -15.79 19.39 -4.64
C TRP A 173 -14.64 19.36 -5.62
N THR A 174 -13.72 20.31 -5.47
CA THR A 174 -12.59 20.52 -6.40
C THR A 174 -11.23 20.23 -5.78
N LYS A 175 -11.21 19.61 -4.60
CA LYS A 175 -9.93 19.27 -3.94
C LYS A 175 -9.17 18.29 -4.83
N ALA A 176 -7.92 18.64 -5.13
CA ALA A 176 -7.04 17.85 -5.98
C ALA A 176 -6.93 16.39 -5.50
N PRO A 177 -6.78 15.45 -6.41
CA PRO A 177 -6.57 14.04 -6.08
C PRO A 177 -5.28 13.84 -5.29
N LYS A 178 -5.13 12.67 -4.68
CA LYS A 178 -3.87 12.29 -4.05
C LYS A 178 -2.79 12.26 -5.12
N ALA A 179 -1.75 13.05 -4.94
CA ALA A 179 -0.64 13.09 -5.86
C ALA A 179 0.09 11.74 -5.91
N PRO A 180 0.56 11.30 -7.09
CA PRO A 180 1.32 10.07 -7.21
C PRO A 180 2.65 10.20 -6.45
N PRO A 181 3.21 9.09 -5.95
CA PRO A 181 4.55 9.10 -5.41
C PRO A 181 5.56 9.39 -6.52
N VAL A 182 6.51 10.27 -6.26
CA VAL A 182 7.65 10.52 -7.15
C VAL A 182 8.83 9.69 -6.64
N ILE A 183 9.26 8.74 -7.46
CA ILE A 183 10.37 7.84 -7.16
C ILE A 183 11.55 8.27 -8.01
N ALA A 184 12.71 8.48 -7.38
CA ALA A 184 13.96 8.76 -8.07
C ALA A 184 14.96 7.62 -7.85
N GLU A 185 15.76 7.36 -8.86
CA GLU A 185 16.96 6.57 -8.73
C GLU A 185 18.03 7.42 -8.05
N ILE A 186 18.55 6.94 -6.93
CA ILE A 186 19.53 7.69 -6.12
C ILE A 186 20.87 6.97 -6.02
N GLY A 187 20.99 5.79 -6.58
CA GLY A 187 22.25 5.07 -6.55
C GLY A 187 22.13 3.62 -7.01
N ASN A 188 23.26 2.94 -6.94
CA ASN A 188 23.38 1.56 -7.35
C ASN A 188 24.08 0.74 -6.27
N VAL A 189 23.81 -0.55 -6.25
CA VAL A 189 24.47 -1.53 -5.39
C VAL A 189 24.93 -2.71 -6.23
N LYS A 190 26.20 -3.12 -6.04
CA LYS A 190 26.76 -4.37 -6.52
C LYS A 190 27.38 -5.11 -5.36
N ALA A 191 27.07 -6.36 -5.22
CA ALA A 191 27.59 -7.20 -4.15
C ALA A 191 28.07 -8.54 -4.69
N LYS A 192 29.16 -9.03 -4.12
CA LYS A 192 29.59 -10.42 -4.23
C LYS A 192 29.78 -10.95 -2.82
N PHE A 193 29.24 -12.13 -2.52
CA PHE A 193 29.13 -12.59 -1.16
C PHE A 193 29.31 -14.11 -0.99
N SER A 194 29.79 -14.46 0.19
CA SER A 194 29.84 -15.81 0.74
C SER A 194 29.51 -15.74 2.23
N GLY A 195 28.45 -16.37 2.67
CA GLY A 195 27.94 -16.35 4.03
C GLY A 195 27.14 -17.60 4.35
N GLU A 196 26.39 -17.55 5.43
CA GLU A 196 25.58 -18.65 5.92
C GLU A 196 24.14 -18.18 6.20
N TRP A 197 23.21 -19.12 6.14
CA TRP A 197 21.83 -18.93 6.58
C TRP A 197 21.74 -19.08 8.11
N MET A 198 20.93 -18.22 8.73
CA MET A 198 20.69 -18.19 10.17
C MET A 198 19.19 -18.16 10.45
N GLU A 199 18.71 -18.97 11.38
CA GLU A 199 17.30 -18.94 11.79
C GLU A 199 16.90 -17.59 12.38
N GLU A 200 17.78 -17.03 13.22
CA GLU A 200 17.60 -15.71 13.81
C GLU A 200 18.66 -14.74 13.30
N SER A 201 18.20 -13.56 12.86
CA SER A 201 19.13 -12.50 12.48
C SER A 201 19.93 -12.03 13.70
N PRO A 202 21.28 -12.07 13.65
CA PRO A 202 22.11 -11.73 14.80
C PRO A 202 21.86 -10.29 15.27
N ARG A 203 21.83 -10.09 16.58
CA ARG A 203 21.65 -8.77 17.19
C ARG A 203 22.86 -7.87 17.00
N GLU A 204 24.05 -8.45 16.87
CA GLU A 204 25.29 -7.73 16.64
C GLU A 204 25.57 -7.59 15.14
N ARG A 205 25.87 -6.38 14.73
CA ARG A 205 26.11 -6.02 13.33
C ARG A 205 27.61 -6.15 13.04
N GLY A 206 27.98 -7.09 12.24
CA GLY A 206 29.33 -7.25 11.70
C GLY A 206 29.92 -8.65 11.90
N GLY A 207 30.74 -9.09 10.97
CA GLY A 207 31.61 -10.24 11.12
C GLY A 207 31.09 -11.61 10.68
N LEU A 208 29.87 -11.70 10.18
CA LEU A 208 29.31 -12.94 9.66
C LEU A 208 29.48 -12.98 8.14
N GLY A 209 30.19 -13.97 7.64
CA GLY A 209 30.45 -14.12 6.21
C GLY A 209 31.39 -13.08 5.60
N LYS A 210 31.72 -13.25 4.33
CA LYS A 210 32.58 -12.34 3.55
C LYS A 210 31.80 -11.71 2.42
N ALA A 211 31.83 -10.39 2.28
CA ALA A 211 31.23 -9.69 1.17
C ALA A 211 32.09 -8.53 0.69
N THR A 212 32.06 -8.32 -0.63
CA THR A 212 32.41 -7.04 -1.23
C THR A 212 31.11 -6.34 -1.58
N LEU A 213 30.92 -5.14 -1.04
CA LEU A 213 29.74 -4.32 -1.31
C LEU A 213 30.20 -3.00 -1.92
N GLN A 214 29.91 -2.82 -3.19
CA GLN A 214 30.09 -1.55 -3.91
C GLN A 214 28.76 -0.81 -3.89
N LEU A 215 28.76 0.38 -3.36
CA LEU A 215 27.60 1.23 -3.20
C LEU A 215 27.89 2.61 -3.77
N THR A 216 27.00 3.11 -4.60
CA THR A 216 26.98 4.51 -5.01
C THR A 216 25.71 5.17 -4.59
N LEU A 217 25.80 6.41 -4.10
CA LEU A 217 24.64 7.24 -3.77
C LEU A 217 24.83 8.62 -4.40
N ASN A 218 23.84 9.09 -5.16
CA ASN A 218 23.92 10.35 -5.90
C ASN A 218 25.23 10.46 -6.70
N ASP A 219 25.53 9.40 -7.46
CA ASP A 219 26.73 9.26 -8.32
C ASP A 219 28.08 9.30 -7.57
N LYS A 220 28.07 9.20 -6.24
CA LYS A 220 29.29 9.17 -5.42
C LYS A 220 29.49 7.81 -4.79
N PRO A 221 30.70 7.24 -4.85
CA PRO A 221 30.98 5.98 -4.17
C PRO A 221 30.88 6.15 -2.65
N VAL A 222 30.33 5.15 -1.99
CA VAL A 222 30.24 5.07 -0.53
C VAL A 222 31.27 4.04 -0.04
N GLU A 223 32.34 4.53 0.60
CA GLU A 223 33.32 3.65 1.21
C GLU A 223 32.78 3.04 2.51
N LEU A 224 32.85 1.70 2.60
CA LEU A 224 32.38 0.93 3.75
C LEU A 224 33.55 0.20 4.41
N THR A 225 33.44 0.06 5.75
CA THR A 225 34.26 -0.82 6.59
C THR A 225 33.39 -1.87 7.25
N ASP A 226 33.99 -2.95 7.76
CA ASP A 226 33.31 -4.01 8.51
C ASP A 226 32.10 -4.61 7.75
N VAL A 227 32.31 -4.88 6.46
CA VAL A 227 31.24 -5.45 5.61
C VAL A 227 31.06 -6.93 5.92
N GLY A 228 29.86 -7.29 6.37
CA GLY A 228 29.45 -8.68 6.59
C GLY A 228 28.17 -9.03 5.83
N VAL A 229 27.90 -10.32 5.69
CA VAL A 229 26.70 -10.84 5.03
C VAL A 229 26.16 -12.06 5.77
N HIS A 230 24.84 -12.19 5.84
CA HIS A 230 24.15 -13.41 6.29
C HIS A 230 22.79 -13.51 5.63
N GLY A 231 22.23 -14.72 5.56
CA GLY A 231 20.83 -14.95 5.23
C GLY A 231 20.00 -15.13 6.51
N ALA A 232 18.77 -14.64 6.50
CA ALA A 232 17.80 -14.90 7.56
C ALA A 232 16.37 -14.61 7.10
N TRP A 233 15.41 -15.13 7.83
CA TRP A 233 14.02 -14.72 7.65
C TRP A 233 13.84 -13.26 8.09
N ALA A 234 13.35 -12.42 7.21
CA ALA A 234 13.06 -11.03 7.52
C ALA A 234 11.63 -10.66 7.15
N GLY A 235 11.00 -9.91 8.01
CA GLY A 235 9.61 -9.51 7.87
C GLY A 235 8.83 -9.80 9.15
N GLY A 236 7.59 -9.80 9.24
CA GLY A 236 6.83 -10.20 10.43
C GLY A 236 6.28 -9.05 11.26
N GLY A 237 6.25 -7.83 10.71
CA GLY A 237 5.46 -6.73 11.26
C GLY A 237 4.18 -6.53 10.47
N PHE A 238 3.02 -6.45 11.14
CA PHE A 238 1.73 -6.11 10.55
C PHE A 238 1.31 -6.96 9.31
N GLY A 239 1.24 -8.30 9.47
CA GLY A 239 0.68 -9.17 8.44
C GLY A 239 1.54 -9.40 7.21
N ARG A 240 2.83 -9.04 7.24
CA ARG A 240 3.77 -9.37 6.18
C ARG A 240 4.33 -10.78 6.40
N SER A 241 4.29 -11.62 5.38
CA SER A 241 4.96 -12.92 5.40
C SER A 241 6.46 -12.74 5.58
N ASN A 242 7.08 -13.58 6.39
CA ASN A 242 8.54 -13.71 6.43
C ASN A 242 9.03 -14.07 5.03
N LYS A 243 10.10 -13.42 4.60
CA LYS A 243 10.73 -13.70 3.30
C LYS A 243 12.20 -14.03 3.52
N PRO A 244 12.74 -15.00 2.79
CA PRO A 244 14.16 -15.22 2.73
C PRO A 244 14.86 -13.92 2.33
N THR A 245 15.81 -13.48 3.13
CA THR A 245 16.48 -12.20 2.95
C THR A 245 17.97 -12.35 3.16
N ILE A 246 18.75 -11.87 2.22
CA ILE A 246 20.21 -11.74 2.31
C ILE A 246 20.49 -10.33 2.79
N ARG A 247 21.13 -10.19 3.93
CA ARG A 247 21.47 -8.92 4.54
C ARG A 247 22.95 -8.65 4.46
N PHE A 248 23.30 -7.55 3.86
CA PHE A 248 24.62 -6.95 3.92
C PHE A 248 24.61 -5.84 4.97
N SER A 249 25.66 -5.77 5.76
CA SER A 249 25.83 -4.71 6.75
C SER A 249 27.26 -4.19 6.74
N GLY A 250 27.44 -2.90 7.01
CA GLY A 250 28.74 -2.27 7.08
C GLY A 250 28.67 -0.92 7.78
N ARG A 251 29.81 -0.26 7.90
CA ARG A 251 29.90 1.11 8.42
C ARG A 251 30.43 2.03 7.34
N ARG A 252 29.78 3.16 7.12
CA ARG A 252 30.27 4.19 6.22
C ARG A 252 31.50 4.85 6.82
N LYS A 253 32.59 4.87 6.07
CA LYS A 253 33.89 5.35 6.53
C LYS A 253 33.90 6.85 6.87
N SER A 254 33.13 7.64 6.13
CA SER A 254 33.11 9.09 6.29
C SER A 254 32.50 9.60 7.60
N ASP A 255 31.51 8.90 8.16
CA ASP A 255 30.76 9.35 9.35
C ASP A 255 30.45 8.23 10.35
N GLY A 256 30.93 7.02 10.11
CA GLY A 256 30.73 5.85 10.99
C GLY A 256 29.30 5.31 11.06
N LYS A 257 28.37 5.85 10.25
CA LYS A 257 26.97 5.39 10.24
C LYS A 257 26.86 3.97 9.73
N SER A 258 25.98 3.20 10.37
CA SER A 258 25.65 1.86 9.89
C SER A 258 24.90 1.96 8.56
N VAL A 259 25.26 1.07 7.64
CA VAL A 259 24.58 0.88 6.35
C VAL A 259 24.12 -0.55 6.27
N SER A 260 22.91 -0.80 5.82
CA SER A 260 22.44 -2.14 5.48
C SER A 260 21.70 -2.16 4.14
N VAL A 261 21.94 -3.26 3.42
CA VAL A 261 21.28 -3.63 2.17
C VAL A 261 20.61 -4.97 2.42
N ASP A 262 19.30 -4.98 2.46
CA ASP A 262 18.48 -6.17 2.68
C ASP A 262 17.84 -6.58 1.34
N ILE A 263 18.15 -7.77 0.82
CA ILE A 263 17.64 -8.28 -0.45
C ILE A 263 16.72 -9.46 -0.15
N SER A 264 15.44 -9.34 -0.48
CA SER A 264 14.44 -10.37 -0.29
C SER A 264 14.19 -11.12 -1.60
N ILE A 265 14.21 -12.42 -1.54
CA ILE A 265 13.98 -13.33 -2.65
C ILE A 265 12.73 -14.18 -2.31
N PRO A 266 11.79 -14.43 -3.25
CA PRO A 266 10.69 -15.36 -3.01
C PRO A 266 11.22 -16.75 -2.61
N GLU A 267 10.56 -17.39 -1.64
CA GLU A 267 11.02 -18.69 -1.08
C GLU A 267 11.16 -19.77 -2.15
N ASP A 268 10.21 -19.85 -3.08
CA ASP A 268 10.22 -20.80 -4.20
C ASP A 268 11.38 -20.57 -5.18
N LYS A 269 11.98 -19.37 -5.16
CA LYS A 269 13.12 -18.96 -6.00
C LYS A 269 14.44 -18.90 -5.23
N PHE A 270 14.43 -19.16 -3.92
CA PHE A 270 15.63 -19.13 -3.08
C PHE A 270 16.47 -20.42 -3.24
N LYS A 271 17.07 -20.56 -4.39
CA LYS A 271 17.90 -21.71 -4.82
C LYS A 271 18.94 -21.26 -5.85
N PRO A 272 19.99 -22.06 -6.11
CA PRO A 272 20.96 -21.72 -7.15
C PRO A 272 20.29 -21.41 -8.49
N ALA A 273 20.55 -20.22 -9.03
CA ALA A 273 20.01 -19.71 -10.30
C ALA A 273 20.80 -18.49 -10.79
N ASP A 274 20.88 -18.29 -12.12
CA ASP A 274 21.68 -17.23 -12.73
C ASP A 274 21.09 -15.83 -12.67
N ALA A 275 19.75 -15.70 -12.62
CA ALA A 275 19.09 -14.41 -12.52
C ALA A 275 17.75 -14.53 -11.80
N ILE A 276 17.66 -13.96 -10.61
CA ILE A 276 16.44 -13.90 -9.79
C ILE A 276 16.08 -12.44 -9.61
N GLU A 277 14.91 -12.04 -10.13
CA GLU A 277 14.38 -10.70 -9.84
C GLU A 277 14.16 -10.57 -8.34
N SER A 278 14.78 -9.56 -7.75
CA SER A 278 14.83 -9.38 -6.32
C SER A 278 14.54 -7.93 -5.94
N GLY A 279 13.80 -7.76 -4.89
CA GLY A 279 13.54 -6.47 -4.27
C GLY A 279 14.19 -6.37 -2.89
N GLY A 280 14.35 -5.17 -2.39
CA GLY A 280 14.93 -5.01 -1.07
C GLY A 280 14.77 -3.62 -0.48
N VAL A 281 15.47 -3.39 0.62
CA VAL A 281 15.48 -2.12 1.36
C VAL A 281 16.91 -1.70 1.66
N PHE A 282 17.20 -0.44 1.40
CA PHE A 282 18.44 0.21 1.81
C PHE A 282 18.18 1.06 3.05
N LYS A 283 19.06 0.95 4.05
CA LYS A 283 18.93 1.69 5.32
C LYS A 283 20.24 2.35 5.71
N GLU A 284 20.17 3.56 6.21
CA GLU A 284 21.28 4.30 6.82
C GLU A 284 20.97 4.67 8.27
N GLY A 285 21.92 4.40 9.16
CA GLY A 285 21.82 4.78 10.57
C GLY A 285 20.88 3.87 11.40
N ARG A 286 20.66 4.28 12.65
CA ARG A 286 19.69 3.65 13.57
C ARG A 286 18.38 4.44 13.47
N GLY A 287 17.43 3.96 12.72
CA GLY A 287 16.11 4.60 12.69
C GLY A 287 15.17 3.90 11.72
N PHE A 288 13.96 3.61 12.18
CA PHE A 288 12.82 3.41 11.31
C PHE A 288 12.32 4.81 10.93
N SER A 289 12.42 5.15 9.66
CA SER A 289 11.64 6.27 9.15
C SER A 289 10.16 5.83 9.12
N PHE A 290 9.38 6.27 10.10
CA PHE A 290 7.94 6.08 10.08
C PHE A 290 7.36 7.08 9.06
N GLY A 291 7.09 6.57 7.87
CA GLY A 291 6.44 7.34 6.80
C GLY A 291 6.99 6.95 5.43
N PRO A 292 6.20 7.09 4.39
CA PRO A 292 6.64 6.76 3.03
C PRO A 292 7.78 7.66 2.54
N LEU A 293 7.86 8.90 3.06
CA LEU A 293 8.96 9.83 2.75
C LEU A 293 10.23 9.41 3.52
N GLY A 294 11.24 8.96 2.77
CA GLY A 294 12.52 8.52 3.34
C GLY A 294 12.78 7.03 3.23
N MET A 295 11.80 6.22 2.85
CA MET A 295 12.04 4.82 2.51
C MET A 295 12.86 4.73 1.22
N GLN A 296 13.89 3.88 1.26
CA GLN A 296 14.76 3.61 0.12
C GLN A 296 14.61 2.12 -0.21
N PHE A 297 14.23 1.85 -1.44
CA PHE A 297 13.98 0.51 -1.95
C PHE A 297 15.11 0.10 -2.87
N ILE A 298 15.29 -1.20 -3.03
CA ILE A 298 16.20 -1.77 -4.01
C ILE A 298 15.40 -2.62 -4.98
N SER A 299 15.71 -2.47 -6.26
CA SER A 299 15.23 -3.36 -7.32
C SER A 299 16.44 -3.86 -8.10
N GLY A 300 16.53 -5.16 -8.32
CA GLY A 300 17.69 -5.72 -9.00
C GLY A 300 17.60 -7.22 -9.24
N LYS A 301 18.74 -7.80 -9.59
CA LYS A 301 18.88 -9.22 -9.89
C LYS A 301 19.92 -9.87 -8.99
N ALA A 302 19.58 -11.01 -8.43
CA ALA A 302 20.49 -11.86 -7.70
C ALA A 302 20.89 -13.06 -8.57
N LYS A 303 22.14 -13.45 -8.47
CA LYS A 303 22.67 -14.73 -8.91
C LYS A 303 23.09 -15.51 -7.68
N LEU A 304 22.51 -16.68 -7.45
CA LEU A 304 22.88 -17.56 -6.34
C LEU A 304 23.62 -18.78 -6.88
N THR A 305 24.81 -19.02 -6.39
CA THR A 305 25.60 -20.23 -6.68
C THR A 305 25.42 -21.30 -5.61
N LYS A 306 25.20 -20.87 -4.36
CA LYS A 306 24.79 -21.70 -3.24
C LYS A 306 23.65 -21.00 -2.48
N ALA A 307 22.64 -21.74 -2.12
CA ALA A 307 21.50 -21.26 -1.33
C ALA A 307 20.79 -22.40 -0.63
N GLY A 308 20.38 -22.16 0.61
CA GLY A 308 19.52 -23.01 1.42
C GLY A 308 18.88 -22.20 2.53
N LEU A 309 17.90 -22.75 3.22
CA LEU A 309 17.08 -22.07 4.23
C LEU A 309 17.17 -22.73 5.61
N GLU A 310 18.10 -23.69 5.78
CA GLU A 310 18.37 -24.33 7.05
C GLU A 310 19.59 -23.68 7.74
N GLU A 311 19.62 -23.68 9.06
CA GLU A 311 20.71 -23.11 9.86
C GLU A 311 22.06 -23.66 9.41
N GLY A 312 22.98 -22.75 9.06
CA GLY A 312 24.33 -23.11 8.59
C GLY A 312 24.44 -23.38 7.08
N ASP A 313 23.34 -23.37 6.33
CA ASP A 313 23.40 -23.50 4.86
C ASP A 313 24.26 -22.41 4.24
N GLN A 314 25.13 -22.83 3.33
CA GLN A 314 26.04 -21.91 2.65
C GLN A 314 25.30 -21.03 1.64
N LEU A 315 25.58 -19.75 1.70
CA LEU A 315 25.07 -18.74 0.78
C LEU A 315 26.22 -18.14 -0.03
N GLU A 316 26.20 -18.32 -1.35
CA GLU A 316 27.16 -17.68 -2.25
C GLU A 316 26.45 -17.09 -3.45
N GLY A 317 26.90 -15.90 -3.88
CA GLY A 317 26.32 -15.27 -5.05
C GLY A 317 26.76 -13.86 -5.32
N GLU A 318 26.06 -13.25 -6.25
CA GLU A 318 26.23 -11.87 -6.67
C GLU A 318 24.86 -11.17 -6.72
N PHE A 319 24.87 -9.87 -6.50
CA PHE A 319 23.68 -9.04 -6.65
C PHE A 319 24.05 -7.73 -7.34
N GLU A 320 23.18 -7.28 -8.24
CA GLU A 320 23.25 -5.95 -8.85
C GLU A 320 21.86 -5.32 -8.85
N GLY A 321 21.77 -4.05 -8.43
CA GLY A 321 20.50 -3.37 -8.36
C GLY A 321 20.61 -1.86 -8.25
N THR A 322 19.47 -1.21 -8.43
CA THR A 322 19.29 0.23 -8.34
C THR A 322 18.61 0.58 -7.01
N ILE A 323 19.07 1.65 -6.38
CA ILE A 323 18.46 2.21 -5.17
C ILE A 323 17.48 3.28 -5.57
N LEU A 324 16.23 3.07 -5.16
CA LEU A 324 15.09 3.92 -5.43
C LEU A 324 14.66 4.64 -4.15
N LYS A 325 14.39 5.92 -4.22
CA LYS A 325 13.89 6.72 -3.09
C LYS A 325 12.60 7.42 -3.45
N LEU A 326 11.64 7.36 -2.54
CA LEU A 326 10.47 8.22 -2.60
C LEU A 326 10.88 9.63 -2.21
N ILE A 327 10.94 10.55 -3.18
CA ILE A 327 11.43 11.93 -2.98
C ILE A 327 10.32 12.94 -2.76
N GLY A 328 9.07 12.56 -2.99
CA GLY A 328 7.91 13.43 -2.77
C GLY A 328 6.61 12.78 -3.21
N MET A 329 5.54 13.51 -3.00
CA MET A 329 4.27 13.28 -3.67
C MET A 329 4.21 14.32 -4.79
N GLY A 330 3.92 13.91 -6.02
CA GLY A 330 3.75 14.81 -7.16
C GLY A 330 2.74 15.93 -6.83
N ARG A 331 2.86 17.05 -7.50
CA ARG A 331 1.94 18.20 -7.36
C ARG A 331 0.69 18.00 -8.19
#